data_f5b0281ba3f8ccf6e6b395bb579763f6
#
_entry.id   f5b0281ba3f8ccf6e6b395bb579763f6
#
_cell.length_a   1.000
_cell.length_b   1.000
_cell.length_c   1.000
_cell.angle_alpha   90.00
_cell.angle_beta   90.00
_cell.angle_gamma   90.00
#
_symmetry.space_group_name_H-M   'P 1'
#
loop_
_entity.id
_entity.type
_entity.pdbx_description
1 polymer ?
#
loop_
_entity_poly.entity_id
_entity_poly.type
_entity_poly.pdbx_seq_one_letter_code
_entity_poly.pdbx_strand_id
1 'polypeptide(L)'
;MALTELKIKSLTSTSKIQKISDGGGLVLFINPKGNKYWRYNFRFENKQKTLSIGVYPAVSLAEARKKHIQAKLLLAEGIDPTMVNKTAEDAAKREISLQFESVARDWWNAQLPRWKESHSIRILRAMEVDIFPVLGGLSLTDIKTPVVLDVLRQIEARGVNDTALRALQRIKAVFNFGIQTGLIEYNPALALTGVILKRKEIHHHALKHTELTSFFENLYKSPMKEYIRLAMIFQVIWFVRPGELRKAEWSEFNFEKREWHIPAEKMKMQRPHVVPLSNWALELLEELHKITGSSSYLFPNYRDFNKPMSENALSYVMARMGYKGQAVPHGFRSLATDILNEHDFKTDVIERQLAHIESNKIRAAYHRAEYLSQRHEMMEWYSDWIRGFIKN
;
A
#
# COMPACT_ATOMS: atom_id res chain seq x y z
N MET A 1 -16.65 59.26 -14.80
CA MET A 1 -15.27 59.36 -15.31
C MET A 1 -14.69 57.96 -15.34
N ALA A 2 -14.02 57.61 -16.42
CA ALA A 2 -13.32 56.32 -16.53
C ALA A 2 -12.17 56.24 -15.53
N LEU A 3 -11.90 55.08 -14.98
CA LEU A 3 -10.81 54.85 -14.04
C LEU A 3 -9.44 54.97 -14.75
N THR A 4 -8.41 55.35 -14.02
CA THR A 4 -7.01 55.32 -14.46
C THR A 4 -6.20 54.45 -13.50
N GLU A 5 -5.10 53.85 -13.98
CA GLU A 5 -4.22 53.03 -13.14
C GLU A 5 -3.71 53.79 -11.91
N LEU A 6 -3.37 55.11 -12.05
CA LEU A 6 -2.97 55.96 -10.96
C LEU A 6 -4.07 56.09 -9.89
N LYS A 7 -5.33 56.31 -10.34
CA LYS A 7 -6.48 56.42 -9.44
C LYS A 7 -6.74 55.09 -8.73
N ILE A 8 -6.61 53.95 -9.40
CA ILE A 8 -6.80 52.63 -8.78
C ILE A 8 -5.75 52.35 -7.72
N LYS A 9 -4.50 52.72 -7.96
CA LYS A 9 -3.41 52.59 -6.99
C LYS A 9 -3.61 53.45 -5.75
N SER A 10 -4.11 54.67 -5.89
CA SER A 10 -4.36 55.59 -4.79
C SER A 10 -5.59 55.28 -3.94
N LEU A 11 -6.47 54.37 -4.39
CA LEU A 11 -7.67 53.99 -3.63
C LEU A 11 -7.28 53.16 -2.42
N THR A 12 -7.66 53.60 -1.23
CA THR A 12 -7.49 52.89 0.02
C THR A 12 -8.79 52.22 0.45
N SER A 13 -8.70 51.18 1.26
CA SER A 13 -9.87 50.54 1.85
C SER A 13 -10.54 51.42 2.91
N THR A 14 -11.85 51.30 2.99
CA THR A 14 -12.65 51.90 4.08
C THR A 14 -13.38 50.79 4.85
N SER A 15 -14.00 51.16 5.98
CA SER A 15 -14.79 50.19 6.77
C SER A 15 -16.00 49.62 6.01
N LYS A 16 -16.37 50.20 4.84
CA LYS A 16 -17.45 49.73 3.99
C LYS A 16 -16.93 49.36 2.62
N ILE A 17 -17.69 48.47 1.96
CA ILE A 17 -17.41 48.07 0.58
C ILE A 17 -17.54 49.28 -0.34
N GLN A 18 -16.53 49.53 -1.17
CA GLN A 18 -16.57 50.55 -2.20
C GLN A 18 -16.83 49.93 -3.57
N LYS A 19 -17.66 50.59 -4.37
CA LYS A 19 -17.98 50.20 -5.76
C LYS A 19 -17.69 51.40 -6.64
N ILE A 20 -16.67 51.37 -7.47
CA ILE A 20 -16.24 52.44 -8.32
C ILE A 20 -16.42 52.05 -9.76
N SER A 21 -17.28 52.74 -10.48
CA SER A 21 -17.62 52.43 -11.87
C SER A 21 -16.54 52.93 -12.83
N ASP A 22 -16.17 52.04 -13.79
CA ASP A 22 -15.33 52.43 -14.95
C ASP A 22 -16.17 52.75 -16.20
N GLY A 23 -17.49 52.50 -16.14
CA GLY A 23 -18.42 52.71 -17.22
C GLY A 23 -18.92 51.39 -17.86
N GLY A 24 -20.08 51.46 -18.53
CA GLY A 24 -20.66 50.31 -19.23
C GLY A 24 -20.98 49.09 -18.36
N GLY A 25 -21.11 49.23 -17.04
CA GLY A 25 -21.32 48.13 -16.12
C GLY A 25 -20.06 47.56 -15.48
N LEU A 26 -18.86 47.93 -15.93
CA LEU A 26 -17.59 47.55 -15.31
C LEU A 26 -17.37 48.31 -14.00
N VAL A 27 -17.14 47.62 -12.91
CA VAL A 27 -17.00 48.16 -11.56
C VAL A 27 -15.78 47.57 -10.87
N LEU A 28 -14.95 48.44 -10.28
CA LEU A 28 -13.94 48.04 -9.31
C LEU A 28 -14.58 47.96 -7.93
N PHE A 29 -14.56 46.79 -7.37
CA PHE A 29 -15.07 46.47 -6.04
C PHE A 29 -13.91 46.36 -5.05
N ILE A 30 -13.93 47.16 -3.97
CA ILE A 30 -12.90 47.16 -2.92
C ILE A 30 -13.55 46.69 -1.64
N ASN A 31 -13.03 45.61 -1.05
CA ASN A 31 -13.52 45.13 0.23
C ASN A 31 -12.82 45.86 1.43
N PRO A 32 -13.34 45.74 2.66
CA PRO A 32 -12.72 46.38 3.84
C PRO A 32 -11.30 45.92 4.13
N LYS A 33 -10.88 44.78 3.63
CA LYS A 33 -9.50 44.26 3.75
C LYS A 33 -8.53 44.81 2.68
N GLY A 34 -9.00 45.70 1.81
CA GLY A 34 -8.18 46.34 0.78
C GLY A 34 -8.06 45.58 -0.53
N ASN A 35 -8.64 44.38 -0.65
CA ASN A 35 -8.59 43.62 -1.89
C ASN A 35 -9.51 44.23 -2.95
N LYS A 36 -9.02 44.33 -4.17
CA LYS A 36 -9.69 45.00 -5.30
C LYS A 36 -10.11 43.96 -6.33
N TYR A 37 -11.39 43.96 -6.74
CA TYR A 37 -11.96 42.99 -7.63
C TYR A 37 -12.64 43.67 -8.80
N TRP A 38 -12.44 43.21 -10.02
CA TRP A 38 -13.18 43.62 -11.21
C TRP A 38 -14.45 42.84 -11.32
N ARG A 39 -15.61 43.57 -11.45
CA ARG A 39 -16.92 42.97 -11.67
C ARG A 39 -17.62 43.67 -12.80
N TYR A 40 -18.34 42.91 -13.61
CA TYR A 40 -19.24 43.44 -14.64
C TYR A 40 -20.68 43.16 -14.25
N ASN A 41 -21.48 44.21 -14.06
CA ASN A 41 -22.89 44.17 -13.76
C ASN A 41 -23.68 44.36 -15.06
N PHE A 42 -24.57 43.48 -15.39
CA PHE A 42 -25.38 43.50 -16.60
C PHE A 42 -26.77 42.94 -16.36
N ARG A 43 -27.68 43.10 -17.33
CA ARG A 43 -28.98 42.46 -17.35
C ARG A 43 -29.04 41.40 -18.45
N PHE A 44 -29.59 40.26 -18.13
CA PHE A 44 -29.86 39.18 -19.05
C PHE A 44 -31.25 38.60 -18.72
N GLU A 45 -32.14 38.47 -19.69
CA GLU A 45 -33.54 38.01 -19.51
C GLU A 45 -34.23 38.72 -18.35
N ASN A 46 -34.16 40.01 -18.30
CA ASN A 46 -34.74 40.88 -17.25
C ASN A 46 -34.18 40.69 -15.84
N LYS A 47 -33.18 39.83 -15.64
CA LYS A 47 -32.50 39.61 -14.34
C LYS A 47 -31.17 40.34 -14.29
N GLN A 48 -30.88 40.98 -13.16
CA GLN A 48 -29.58 41.56 -12.93
C GLN A 48 -28.59 40.48 -12.55
N LYS A 49 -27.45 40.43 -13.26
CA LYS A 49 -26.37 39.47 -13.04
C LYS A 49 -25.03 40.20 -12.89
N THR A 50 -24.07 39.53 -12.27
CA THR A 50 -22.70 40.05 -12.07
C THR A 50 -21.72 38.98 -12.50
N LEU A 51 -20.81 39.33 -13.43
CA LEU A 51 -19.68 38.50 -13.84
C LEU A 51 -18.45 38.95 -13.06
N SER A 52 -17.73 38.02 -12.45
CA SER A 52 -16.41 38.27 -11.88
C SER A 52 -15.36 38.25 -12.99
N ILE A 53 -14.64 39.36 -13.16
CA ILE A 53 -13.62 39.49 -14.24
C ILE A 53 -12.23 39.14 -13.73
N GLY A 54 -11.93 39.41 -12.46
CA GLY A 54 -10.66 39.05 -11.85
C GLY A 54 -10.25 39.96 -10.70
N VAL A 55 -9.07 39.70 -10.15
CA VAL A 55 -8.52 40.41 -8.98
C VAL A 55 -7.42 41.37 -9.44
N TYR A 56 -7.49 42.65 -9.07
CA TYR A 56 -6.39 43.60 -9.26
C TYR A 56 -5.32 43.39 -8.18
N PRO A 57 -3.99 43.46 -8.46
CA PRO A 57 -3.39 43.83 -9.75
C PRO A 57 -3.15 42.65 -10.74
N ALA A 58 -3.45 41.41 -10.38
CA ALA A 58 -3.26 40.28 -11.29
C ALA A 58 -4.01 40.45 -12.62
N VAL A 59 -5.18 41.11 -12.60
CA VAL A 59 -5.88 41.56 -13.79
C VAL A 59 -5.80 43.10 -13.80
N SER A 60 -5.02 43.66 -14.72
CA SER A 60 -4.86 45.09 -14.92
C SER A 60 -6.16 45.77 -15.41
N LEU A 61 -6.24 47.11 -15.35
CA LEU A 61 -7.38 47.85 -15.90
C LEU A 61 -7.58 47.58 -17.41
N ALA A 62 -6.49 47.48 -18.17
CA ALA A 62 -6.55 47.22 -19.60
C ALA A 62 -7.12 45.82 -19.88
N GLU A 63 -6.67 44.81 -19.14
CA GLU A 63 -7.18 43.43 -19.25
C GLU A 63 -8.64 43.32 -18.78
N ALA A 64 -9.02 44.02 -17.71
CA ALA A 64 -10.40 44.08 -17.23
C ALA A 64 -11.33 44.66 -18.31
N ARG A 65 -10.92 45.72 -18.97
CA ARG A 65 -11.67 46.32 -20.10
C ARG A 65 -11.77 45.37 -21.29
N LYS A 66 -10.69 44.66 -21.64
CA LYS A 66 -10.70 43.67 -22.70
C LYS A 66 -11.69 42.54 -22.43
N LYS A 67 -11.66 41.97 -21.22
CA LYS A 67 -12.62 40.93 -20.78
C LYS A 67 -14.06 41.45 -20.72
N HIS A 68 -14.25 42.72 -20.31
CA HIS A 68 -15.54 43.39 -20.30
C HIS A 68 -16.14 43.53 -21.71
N ILE A 69 -15.30 43.93 -22.71
CA ILE A 69 -15.74 44.00 -24.11
C ILE A 69 -16.14 42.62 -24.63
N GLN A 70 -15.36 41.59 -24.33
CA GLN A 70 -15.72 40.20 -24.71
C GLN A 70 -17.05 39.77 -24.09
N ALA A 71 -17.27 40.06 -22.81
CA ALA A 71 -18.55 39.76 -22.15
C ALA A 71 -19.75 40.52 -22.78
N LYS A 72 -19.51 41.76 -23.23
CA LYS A 72 -20.53 42.53 -23.97
C LYS A 72 -20.86 41.96 -25.34
N LEU A 73 -19.90 41.45 -26.06
CA LEU A 73 -20.11 40.79 -27.36
C LEU A 73 -20.98 39.53 -27.17
N LEU A 74 -20.67 38.68 -26.16
CA LEU A 74 -21.50 37.53 -25.83
C LEU A 74 -22.95 37.91 -25.52
N LEU A 75 -23.15 39.00 -24.76
CA LEU A 75 -24.50 39.50 -24.48
C LEU A 75 -25.22 39.98 -25.73
N ALA A 76 -24.51 40.61 -26.66
CA ALA A 76 -25.10 41.05 -27.94
C ALA A 76 -25.51 39.86 -28.82
N GLU A 77 -24.82 38.72 -28.67
CA GLU A 77 -25.18 37.44 -29.33
C GLU A 77 -26.29 36.67 -28.58
N GLY A 78 -26.81 37.22 -27.49
CA GLY A 78 -27.86 36.55 -26.70
C GLY A 78 -27.32 35.47 -25.75
N ILE A 79 -26.00 35.43 -25.49
CA ILE A 79 -25.33 34.45 -24.64
C ILE A 79 -25.03 35.07 -23.28
N ASP A 80 -25.37 34.37 -22.21
CA ASP A 80 -25.05 34.79 -20.84
C ASP A 80 -23.54 34.56 -20.55
N PRO A 81 -22.73 35.65 -20.32
CA PRO A 81 -21.30 35.50 -20.08
C PRO A 81 -20.96 34.75 -18.77
N THR A 82 -21.88 34.69 -17.81
CA THR A 82 -21.67 33.93 -16.57
C THR A 82 -21.74 32.41 -16.82
N MET A 83 -22.53 31.98 -17.79
CA MET A 83 -22.67 30.56 -18.13
C MET A 83 -21.46 30.05 -18.93
N VAL A 84 -20.89 30.89 -19.81
CA VAL A 84 -19.69 30.51 -20.57
C VAL A 84 -18.52 30.21 -19.66
N ASN A 85 -18.26 31.05 -18.65
CA ASN A 85 -17.19 30.80 -17.68
C ASN A 85 -17.50 29.55 -16.81
N LYS A 86 -18.75 29.36 -16.40
CA LYS A 86 -19.16 28.21 -15.61
C LYS A 86 -19.03 26.90 -16.41
N THR A 87 -19.46 26.89 -17.67
CA THR A 87 -19.33 25.71 -18.51
C THR A 87 -17.88 25.36 -18.79
N ALA A 88 -16.98 26.34 -18.97
CA ALA A 88 -15.56 26.13 -19.14
C ALA A 88 -14.89 25.58 -17.86
N GLU A 89 -15.25 26.10 -16.67
CA GLU A 89 -14.78 25.60 -15.40
C GLU A 89 -15.31 24.18 -15.11
N ASP A 90 -16.57 23.91 -15.43
CA ASP A 90 -17.19 22.60 -15.27
C ASP A 90 -16.60 21.59 -16.27
N ALA A 91 -16.30 22.00 -17.51
CA ALA A 91 -15.59 21.18 -18.48
C ALA A 91 -14.16 20.84 -18.01
N ALA A 92 -13.41 21.83 -17.51
CA ALA A 92 -12.06 21.61 -16.98
C ALA A 92 -12.07 20.69 -15.75
N LYS A 93 -13.03 20.85 -14.83
CA LYS A 93 -13.22 19.95 -13.68
C LYS A 93 -13.56 18.53 -14.13
N ARG A 94 -14.43 18.40 -15.14
CA ARG A 94 -14.81 17.12 -15.71
C ARG A 94 -13.61 16.43 -16.39
N GLU A 95 -12.80 17.18 -17.10
CA GLU A 95 -11.57 16.68 -17.74
C GLU A 95 -10.59 16.14 -16.68
N ILE A 96 -10.34 16.89 -15.59
CA ILE A 96 -9.51 16.46 -14.47
C ILE A 96 -10.11 15.21 -13.80
N SER A 97 -11.42 15.15 -13.62
CA SER A 97 -12.09 14.00 -12.99
C SER A 97 -12.02 12.73 -13.85
N LEU A 98 -11.79 12.84 -15.16
CA LEU A 98 -11.60 11.72 -16.07
C LEU A 98 -10.14 11.28 -16.21
N GLN A 99 -9.17 11.98 -15.63
CA GLN A 99 -7.78 11.55 -15.64
C GLN A 99 -7.60 10.23 -14.92
N PHE A 100 -6.76 9.36 -15.47
CA PHE A 100 -6.52 8.02 -14.92
C PHE A 100 -6.11 8.06 -13.46
N GLU A 101 -5.21 8.97 -13.05
CA GLU A 101 -4.76 9.06 -11.66
C GLU A 101 -5.91 9.47 -10.71
N SER A 102 -6.77 10.41 -11.14
CA SER A 102 -7.93 10.83 -10.33
C SER A 102 -8.85 9.64 -10.06
N VAL A 103 -9.25 8.93 -11.12
CA VAL A 103 -10.13 7.74 -11.00
C VAL A 103 -9.45 6.59 -10.25
N ALA A 104 -8.14 6.43 -10.42
CA ALA A 104 -7.39 5.41 -9.72
C ALA A 104 -7.31 5.68 -8.19
N ARG A 105 -7.19 6.95 -7.80
CA ARG A 105 -7.24 7.34 -6.38
C ARG A 105 -8.64 7.16 -5.80
N ASP A 106 -9.69 7.46 -6.55
CA ASP A 106 -11.08 7.20 -6.13
C ASP A 106 -11.35 5.70 -5.98
N TRP A 107 -10.90 4.88 -6.93
CA TRP A 107 -10.94 3.43 -6.81
C TRP A 107 -10.17 2.95 -5.57
N TRP A 108 -8.96 3.45 -5.35
CA TRP A 108 -8.13 3.08 -4.20
C TRP A 108 -8.83 3.44 -2.87
N ASN A 109 -9.42 4.64 -2.76
CA ASN A 109 -10.20 5.07 -1.60
C ASN A 109 -11.39 4.14 -1.34
N ALA A 110 -12.12 3.74 -2.40
CA ALA A 110 -13.24 2.81 -2.30
C ALA A 110 -12.83 1.40 -1.82
N GLN A 111 -11.57 1.01 -1.98
CA GLN A 111 -11.05 -0.28 -1.52
C GLN A 111 -10.50 -0.25 -0.09
N LEU A 112 -10.20 0.91 0.49
CA LEU A 112 -9.60 1.04 1.82
C LEU A 112 -10.30 0.23 2.91
N PRO A 113 -11.64 0.17 2.99
CA PRO A 113 -12.32 -0.61 4.04
C PRO A 113 -12.05 -2.12 3.97
N ARG A 114 -11.57 -2.63 2.81
CA ARG A 114 -11.31 -4.06 2.57
C ARG A 114 -9.86 -4.44 2.77
N TRP A 115 -8.95 -3.45 2.83
CA TRP A 115 -7.51 -3.70 2.84
C TRP A 115 -6.88 -3.36 4.19
N LYS A 116 -5.83 -4.11 4.54
CA LYS A 116 -4.93 -3.69 5.62
C LYS A 116 -4.15 -2.45 5.15
N GLU A 117 -3.92 -1.50 6.05
CA GLU A 117 -3.22 -0.24 5.75
C GLU A 117 -1.89 -0.45 5.01
N SER A 118 -1.04 -1.37 5.50
CA SER A 118 0.24 -1.68 4.87
C SER A 118 0.11 -2.23 3.43
N HIS A 119 -1.02 -2.86 3.12
CA HIS A 119 -1.31 -3.36 1.77
C HIS A 119 -1.76 -2.22 0.85
N SER A 120 -2.65 -1.36 1.34
CA SER A 120 -3.15 -0.21 0.58
C SER A 120 -2.04 0.77 0.20
N ILE A 121 -1.13 1.07 1.14
CA ILE A 121 0.05 1.91 0.89
C ILE A 121 0.94 1.31 -0.20
N ARG A 122 1.20 0.00 -0.16
CA ARG A 122 2.02 -0.68 -1.19
C ARG A 122 1.36 -0.66 -2.57
N ILE A 123 0.04 -0.77 -2.64
CA ILE A 123 -0.70 -0.67 -3.91
C ILE A 123 -0.54 0.72 -4.50
N LEU A 124 -0.84 1.76 -3.71
CA LEU A 124 -0.74 3.14 -4.16
C LEU A 124 0.69 3.48 -4.62
N ARG A 125 1.68 3.13 -3.78
CA ARG A 125 3.09 3.37 -4.12
C ARG A 125 3.51 2.69 -5.43
N ALA A 126 3.07 1.47 -5.67
CA ALA A 126 3.38 0.78 -6.93
C ALA A 126 2.66 1.42 -8.14
N MET A 127 1.48 2.03 -7.95
CA MET A 127 0.82 2.79 -9.02
C MET A 127 1.56 4.11 -9.29
N GLU A 128 1.99 4.81 -8.27
CA GLU A 128 2.78 6.05 -8.36
C GLU A 128 4.13 5.85 -9.07
N VAL A 129 4.76 4.70 -8.85
CA VAL A 129 6.08 4.41 -9.44
C VAL A 129 5.96 3.86 -10.87
N ASP A 130 5.01 2.96 -11.12
CA ASP A 130 5.01 2.16 -12.34
C ASP A 130 3.88 2.53 -13.33
N ILE A 131 2.80 3.19 -12.90
CA ILE A 131 1.61 3.41 -13.73
C ILE A 131 1.37 4.89 -13.98
N PHE A 132 1.32 5.72 -12.93
CA PHE A 132 1.00 7.14 -13.03
C PHE A 132 1.97 7.96 -13.90
N PRO A 133 3.28 7.65 -13.96
CA PRO A 133 4.18 8.40 -14.83
C PRO A 133 3.78 8.36 -16.32
N VAL A 134 3.07 7.32 -16.75
CA VAL A 134 2.64 7.15 -18.14
C VAL A 134 1.15 7.43 -18.31
N LEU A 135 0.30 6.85 -17.46
CA LEU A 135 -1.16 6.93 -17.62
C LEU A 135 -1.80 8.05 -16.81
N GLY A 136 -1.16 8.54 -15.74
CA GLY A 136 -1.81 9.36 -14.72
C GLY A 136 -2.53 10.60 -15.24
N GLY A 137 -1.88 11.35 -16.11
CA GLY A 137 -2.41 12.58 -16.69
C GLY A 137 -3.32 12.38 -17.91
N LEU A 138 -3.44 11.16 -18.44
CA LEU A 138 -4.28 10.88 -19.60
C LEU A 138 -5.74 10.70 -19.18
N SER A 139 -6.67 11.15 -20.04
CA SER A 139 -8.09 10.83 -19.86
C SER A 139 -8.32 9.33 -20.07
N LEU A 140 -9.20 8.73 -19.21
CA LEU A 140 -9.61 7.33 -19.38
C LEU A 140 -10.12 7.00 -20.79
N THR A 141 -10.78 7.95 -21.45
CA THR A 141 -11.31 7.80 -22.81
C THR A 141 -10.22 7.73 -23.88
N ASP A 142 -9.06 8.33 -23.61
CA ASP A 142 -7.95 8.44 -24.57
C ASP A 142 -6.94 7.28 -24.43
N ILE A 143 -6.95 6.60 -23.29
CA ILE A 143 -6.09 5.44 -23.06
C ILE A 143 -6.60 4.25 -23.87
N LYS A 144 -5.80 3.82 -24.86
CA LYS A 144 -6.06 2.66 -25.71
C LYS A 144 -5.14 1.48 -25.29
N THR A 145 -5.50 0.30 -25.74
CA THR A 145 -4.75 -0.94 -25.44
C THR A 145 -3.23 -0.84 -25.67
N PRO A 146 -2.71 -0.23 -26.78
CA PRO A 146 -1.27 -0.09 -26.96
C PRO A 146 -0.59 0.72 -25.86
N VAL A 147 -1.21 1.79 -25.37
CA VAL A 147 -0.63 2.63 -24.30
C VAL A 147 -0.49 1.86 -23.00
N VAL A 148 -1.49 1.02 -22.68
CA VAL A 148 -1.41 0.11 -21.51
C VAL A 148 -0.31 -0.93 -21.72
N LEU A 149 -0.18 -1.48 -22.92
CA LEU A 149 0.87 -2.45 -23.24
C LEU A 149 2.26 -1.85 -23.06
N ASP A 150 2.47 -0.61 -23.45
CA ASP A 150 3.76 0.07 -23.28
C ASP A 150 4.18 0.19 -21.81
N VAL A 151 3.24 0.52 -20.92
CA VAL A 151 3.49 0.49 -19.46
C VAL A 151 3.96 -0.88 -19.01
N LEU A 152 3.26 -1.94 -19.43
CA LEU A 152 3.60 -3.31 -19.05
C LEU A 152 4.98 -3.73 -19.57
N ARG A 153 5.32 -3.36 -20.82
CA ARG A 153 6.63 -3.65 -21.43
C ARG A 153 7.77 -2.91 -20.73
N GLN A 154 7.56 -1.66 -20.31
CA GLN A 154 8.55 -0.92 -19.51
C GLN A 154 8.84 -1.63 -18.17
N ILE A 155 7.81 -2.16 -17.51
CA ILE A 155 8.00 -2.92 -16.28
C ILE A 155 8.69 -4.26 -16.56
N GLU A 156 8.27 -4.96 -17.61
CA GLU A 156 8.84 -6.25 -18.03
C GLU A 156 10.32 -6.16 -18.39
N ALA A 157 10.73 -5.07 -19.07
CA ALA A 157 12.12 -4.80 -19.44
C ALA A 157 13.06 -4.73 -18.22
N ARG A 158 12.55 -4.38 -17.04
CA ARG A 158 13.30 -4.45 -15.76
C ARG A 158 13.44 -5.87 -15.22
N GLY A 159 12.89 -6.86 -15.89
CA GLY A 159 12.94 -8.26 -15.47
C GLY A 159 11.98 -8.64 -14.33
N VAL A 160 10.95 -7.85 -14.04
CA VAL A 160 10.01 -8.03 -12.92
C VAL A 160 8.58 -8.34 -13.40
N ASN A 161 8.43 -9.46 -14.12
CA ASN A 161 7.16 -9.87 -14.75
C ASN A 161 5.97 -9.92 -13.78
N ASP A 162 6.18 -10.38 -12.53
CA ASP A 162 5.11 -10.41 -11.53
C ASP A 162 4.60 -8.99 -11.18
N THR A 163 5.49 -8.00 -11.20
CA THR A 163 5.11 -6.59 -11.01
C THR A 163 4.28 -6.11 -12.20
N ALA A 164 4.66 -6.47 -13.44
CA ALA A 164 3.88 -6.15 -14.64
C ALA A 164 2.48 -6.79 -14.59
N LEU A 165 2.37 -8.05 -14.19
CA LEU A 165 1.08 -8.73 -14.01
C LEU A 165 0.20 -8.03 -12.96
N ARG A 166 0.78 -7.63 -11.83
CA ARG A 166 0.07 -6.88 -10.79
C ARG A 166 -0.33 -5.49 -11.27
N ALA A 167 0.51 -4.81 -12.06
CA ALA A 167 0.17 -3.53 -12.68
C ALA A 167 -1.03 -3.69 -13.62
N LEU A 168 -1.03 -4.71 -14.48
CA LEU A 168 -2.17 -5.02 -15.35
C LEU A 168 -3.47 -5.25 -14.56
N GLN A 169 -3.41 -6.02 -13.46
CA GLN A 169 -4.57 -6.25 -12.59
C GLN A 169 -5.12 -4.93 -12.02
N ARG A 170 -4.26 -4.04 -11.58
CA ARG A 170 -4.66 -2.73 -11.04
C ARG A 170 -5.24 -1.83 -12.11
N ILE A 171 -4.60 -1.74 -13.28
CA ILE A 171 -5.11 -0.97 -14.41
C ILE A 171 -6.50 -1.48 -14.80
N LYS A 172 -6.69 -2.81 -14.92
CA LYS A 172 -8.01 -3.41 -15.17
C LYS A 172 -9.05 -3.02 -14.12
N ALA A 173 -8.67 -3.02 -12.85
CA ALA A 173 -9.58 -2.68 -11.75
C ALA A 173 -10.00 -1.20 -11.78
N VAL A 174 -9.08 -0.29 -12.11
CA VAL A 174 -9.39 1.14 -12.28
C VAL A 174 -10.36 1.36 -13.45
N PHE A 175 -10.11 0.76 -14.61
CA PHE A 175 -11.03 0.86 -15.75
C PHE A 175 -12.39 0.25 -15.46
N ASN A 176 -12.46 -0.90 -14.77
CA ASN A 176 -13.72 -1.50 -14.34
C ASN A 176 -14.48 -0.58 -13.37
N PHE A 177 -13.77 0.10 -12.47
CA PHE A 177 -14.37 1.11 -11.59
C PHE A 177 -14.93 2.29 -12.40
N GLY A 178 -14.20 2.76 -13.43
CA GLY A 178 -14.67 3.77 -14.35
C GLY A 178 -15.97 3.36 -15.10
N ILE A 179 -16.09 2.09 -15.49
CA ILE A 179 -17.33 1.54 -16.07
C ILE A 179 -18.45 1.52 -15.02
N GLN A 180 -18.18 1.03 -13.81
CA GLN A 180 -19.15 0.93 -12.73
C GLN A 180 -19.70 2.29 -12.29
N THR A 181 -18.89 3.34 -12.42
CA THR A 181 -19.27 4.73 -12.09
C THR A 181 -19.80 5.52 -13.29
N GLY A 182 -19.93 4.91 -14.46
CA GLY A 182 -20.49 5.52 -15.67
C GLY A 182 -19.56 6.54 -16.34
N LEU A 183 -18.27 6.52 -16.05
CA LEU A 183 -17.28 7.43 -16.65
C LEU A 183 -16.86 7.00 -18.06
N ILE A 184 -16.85 5.69 -18.31
CA ILE A 184 -16.44 5.06 -19.58
C ILE A 184 -17.29 3.82 -19.86
N GLU A 185 -17.29 3.34 -21.10
CA GLU A 185 -18.12 2.19 -21.52
C GLU A 185 -17.30 0.90 -21.64
N TYR A 186 -15.98 0.96 -21.87
CA TYR A 186 -15.16 -0.24 -22.07
C TYR A 186 -13.81 -0.16 -21.37
N ASN A 187 -13.19 -1.32 -21.17
CA ASN A 187 -11.89 -1.47 -20.52
C ASN A 187 -10.81 -1.90 -21.53
N PRO A 188 -9.90 -1.02 -21.96
CA PRO A 188 -8.86 -1.33 -22.96
C PRO A 188 -7.82 -2.33 -22.47
N ALA A 189 -7.72 -2.57 -21.16
CA ALA A 189 -6.75 -3.49 -20.59
C ALA A 189 -7.20 -4.96 -20.62
N LEU A 190 -8.47 -5.26 -20.93
CA LEU A 190 -8.98 -6.64 -20.92
C LEU A 190 -8.31 -7.51 -21.98
N ALA A 191 -8.06 -6.97 -23.17
CA ALA A 191 -7.40 -7.67 -24.27
C ALA A 191 -5.96 -8.10 -23.95
N LEU A 192 -5.34 -7.53 -22.91
CA LEU A 192 -3.96 -7.82 -22.50
C LEU A 192 -3.85 -9.02 -21.54
N THR A 193 -4.92 -9.76 -21.34
CA THR A 193 -4.85 -10.99 -20.53
C THR A 193 -3.91 -12.01 -21.21
N GLY A 194 -2.87 -12.45 -20.48
CA GLY A 194 -1.89 -13.41 -21.00
C GLY A 194 -0.74 -12.80 -21.80
N VAL A 195 -0.74 -11.48 -22.04
CA VAL A 195 0.33 -10.79 -22.80
C VAL A 195 1.67 -10.79 -22.07
N ILE A 196 1.66 -10.77 -20.75
CA ILE A 196 2.84 -10.92 -19.91
C ILE A 196 2.93 -12.36 -19.46
N LEU A 197 4.04 -13.02 -19.79
CA LEU A 197 4.27 -14.39 -19.37
C LEU A 197 4.63 -14.43 -17.89
N LYS A 198 3.87 -15.21 -17.12
CA LYS A 198 4.25 -15.52 -15.75
C LYS A 198 5.59 -16.26 -15.77
N ARG A 199 6.58 -15.78 -15.04
CA ARG A 199 7.82 -16.56 -14.87
C ARG A 199 7.47 -17.86 -14.15
N LYS A 200 8.18 -18.93 -14.53
CA LYS A 200 8.09 -20.21 -13.82
C LYS A 200 8.36 -19.92 -12.33
N GLU A 201 7.44 -20.32 -11.47
CA GLU A 201 7.64 -20.17 -10.03
C GLU A 201 8.88 -20.96 -9.65
N ILE A 202 9.91 -20.24 -9.24
CA ILE A 202 11.03 -20.85 -8.54
C ILE A 202 10.54 -20.92 -7.10
N HIS A 203 10.21 -22.13 -6.62
CA HIS A 203 9.89 -22.32 -5.21
C HIS A 203 11.03 -21.76 -4.38
N HIS A 204 10.71 -21.10 -3.29
CA HIS A 204 11.73 -20.62 -2.35
C HIS A 204 12.56 -21.84 -1.93
N HIS A 205 13.86 -21.80 -2.27
CA HIS A 205 14.77 -22.87 -1.92
C HIS A 205 14.76 -23.07 -0.40
N ALA A 206 14.47 -24.28 0.03
CA ALA A 206 14.64 -24.73 1.39
C ALA A 206 16.00 -25.40 1.51
N LEU A 207 16.64 -25.31 2.67
CA LEU A 207 17.81 -26.14 2.99
C LEU A 207 17.38 -27.61 3.02
N LYS A 208 18.26 -28.50 2.59
CA LYS A 208 18.11 -29.93 2.84
C LYS A 208 18.54 -30.27 4.25
N HIS A 209 18.01 -31.33 4.83
CA HIS A 209 18.41 -31.76 6.18
C HIS A 209 19.92 -32.03 6.27
N THR A 210 20.57 -32.51 5.19
CA THR A 210 22.02 -32.74 5.12
C THR A 210 22.87 -31.47 5.24
N GLU A 211 22.25 -30.29 5.02
CA GLU A 211 22.94 -29.00 5.09
C GLU A 211 22.82 -28.32 6.48
N LEU A 212 22.04 -28.92 7.41
CA LEU A 212 21.79 -28.32 8.71
C LEU A 212 23.04 -28.18 9.57
N THR A 213 23.95 -29.16 9.58
CA THR A 213 25.21 -29.07 10.32
C THR A 213 26.03 -27.85 9.88
N SER A 214 26.23 -27.70 8.56
CA SER A 214 26.97 -26.55 8.03
C SER A 214 26.21 -25.23 8.23
N PHE A 215 24.89 -25.27 8.20
CA PHE A 215 24.06 -24.10 8.51
C PHE A 215 24.28 -23.61 9.94
N PHE A 216 24.22 -24.49 10.93
CA PHE A 216 24.45 -24.12 12.33
C PHE A 216 25.90 -23.71 12.59
N GLU A 217 26.89 -24.39 12.00
CA GLU A 217 28.30 -23.95 12.08
C GLU A 217 28.46 -22.52 11.55
N ASN A 218 27.87 -22.19 10.40
CA ASN A 218 27.90 -20.84 9.84
C ASN A 218 27.14 -19.83 10.71
N LEU A 219 26.02 -20.24 11.31
CA LEU A 219 25.23 -19.39 12.20
C LEU A 219 26.04 -18.99 13.45
N TYR A 220 26.79 -19.92 14.05
CA TYR A 220 27.61 -19.66 15.22
C TYR A 220 28.90 -18.88 14.87
N LYS A 221 29.49 -19.13 13.70
CA LYS A 221 30.68 -18.39 13.22
C LYS A 221 30.35 -16.95 12.80
N SER A 222 29.11 -16.68 12.43
CA SER A 222 28.73 -15.37 11.91
C SER A 222 28.62 -14.32 13.01
N PRO A 223 29.25 -13.14 12.88
CA PRO A 223 29.18 -12.07 13.88
C PRO A 223 27.79 -11.45 13.88
N MET A 224 27.02 -11.67 14.94
CA MET A 224 25.69 -11.11 15.15
C MET A 224 25.36 -10.99 16.64
N LYS A 225 24.34 -10.21 16.97
CA LYS A 225 23.81 -10.16 18.34
C LYS A 225 23.16 -11.48 18.71
N GLU A 226 23.35 -11.93 19.95
CA GLU A 226 22.87 -13.23 20.42
C GLU A 226 21.38 -13.43 20.23
N TYR A 227 20.54 -12.43 20.58
CA TYR A 227 19.09 -12.55 20.38
C TYR A 227 18.69 -12.70 18.90
N ILE A 228 19.50 -12.26 17.94
CA ILE A 228 19.26 -12.48 16.50
C ILE A 228 19.63 -13.91 16.11
N ARG A 229 20.71 -14.47 16.71
CA ARG A 229 21.07 -15.89 16.55
C ARG A 229 19.97 -16.78 17.08
N LEU A 230 19.48 -16.49 18.29
CA LEU A 230 18.35 -17.20 18.90
C LEU A 230 17.08 -17.07 18.03
N ALA A 231 16.80 -15.91 17.46
CA ALA A 231 15.67 -15.74 16.54
C ALA A 231 15.77 -16.67 15.31
N MET A 232 16.98 -16.88 14.79
CA MET A 232 17.19 -17.82 13.68
C MET A 232 16.98 -19.28 14.13
N ILE A 233 17.45 -19.66 15.31
CA ILE A 233 17.22 -20.99 15.88
C ILE A 233 15.72 -21.22 16.08
N PHE A 234 15.01 -20.26 16.69
CA PHE A 234 13.56 -20.33 16.84
C PHE A 234 12.81 -20.39 15.50
N GLN A 235 13.31 -19.71 14.44
CA GLN A 235 12.73 -19.83 13.11
C GLN A 235 12.83 -21.26 12.57
N VAL A 236 13.90 -21.98 12.88
CA VAL A 236 14.07 -23.39 12.48
C VAL A 236 13.15 -24.27 13.30
N ILE A 237 13.19 -24.21 14.64
CA ILE A 237 12.50 -25.17 15.52
C ILE A 237 10.98 -24.95 15.63
N TRP A 238 10.47 -23.72 15.49
CA TRP A 238 9.04 -23.43 15.50
C TRP A 238 8.42 -23.40 14.11
N PHE A 239 9.24 -23.23 13.07
CA PHE A 239 8.84 -23.14 11.66
C PHE A 239 7.56 -22.35 11.40
N VAL A 240 7.28 -21.35 12.24
CA VAL A 240 6.22 -20.36 12.04
C VAL A 240 6.57 -19.39 10.90
N ARG A 241 5.63 -18.57 10.44
CA ARG A 241 5.98 -17.55 9.44
C ARG A 241 6.94 -16.52 10.04
N PRO A 242 7.98 -16.06 9.29
CA PRO A 242 8.93 -15.07 9.80
C PRO A 242 8.27 -13.78 10.33
N GLY A 243 7.12 -13.43 9.75
CA GLY A 243 6.31 -12.29 10.22
C GLY A 243 5.63 -12.51 11.57
N GLU A 244 5.32 -13.76 11.92
CA GLU A 244 4.77 -14.16 13.20
C GLU A 244 5.87 -14.16 14.27
N LEU A 245 6.99 -14.83 13.99
CA LEU A 245 8.14 -14.88 14.90
C LEU A 245 8.65 -13.49 15.30
N ARG A 246 8.88 -12.61 14.30
CA ARG A 246 9.45 -11.28 14.58
C ARG A 246 8.59 -10.40 15.46
N LYS A 247 7.27 -10.66 15.53
CA LYS A 247 6.27 -9.91 16.30
C LYS A 247 5.89 -10.61 17.60
N ALA A 248 6.57 -11.71 17.96
CA ALA A 248 6.30 -12.43 19.18
C ALA A 248 6.56 -11.52 20.40
N GLU A 249 5.61 -11.52 21.34
CA GLU A 249 5.66 -10.78 22.58
C GLU A 249 5.70 -11.73 23.78
N TRP A 250 6.43 -11.35 24.83
CA TRP A 250 6.56 -12.17 26.04
C TRP A 250 5.19 -12.49 26.69
N SER A 251 4.24 -11.57 26.58
CA SER A 251 2.87 -11.76 27.10
C SER A 251 2.06 -12.85 26.41
N GLU A 252 2.51 -13.34 25.25
CA GLU A 252 1.85 -14.40 24.48
C GLU A 252 2.24 -15.81 24.93
N PHE A 253 3.22 -15.94 25.85
CA PHE A 253 3.77 -17.22 26.28
C PHE A 253 3.17 -17.68 27.59
N ASN A 254 2.59 -18.88 27.58
CA ASN A 254 2.16 -19.59 28.77
C ASN A 254 3.19 -20.68 29.10
N PHE A 255 4.09 -20.40 30.05
CA PHE A 255 5.17 -21.29 30.41
C PHE A 255 4.68 -22.55 31.20
N GLU A 256 3.57 -22.43 31.97
CA GLU A 256 2.99 -23.58 32.68
C GLU A 256 2.42 -24.61 31.72
N LYS A 257 1.69 -24.14 30.67
CA LYS A 257 1.15 -25.00 29.61
C LYS A 257 2.18 -25.35 28.54
N ARG A 258 3.33 -24.68 28.50
CA ARG A 258 4.34 -24.82 27.48
C ARG A 258 3.78 -24.48 26.10
N GLU A 259 3.15 -23.31 25.97
CA GLU A 259 2.44 -22.88 24.78
C GLU A 259 2.73 -21.41 24.46
N TRP A 260 2.92 -21.11 23.17
CA TRP A 260 2.90 -19.74 22.63
C TRP A 260 1.57 -19.51 21.94
N HIS A 261 0.78 -18.55 22.43
CA HIS A 261 -0.53 -18.18 21.92
C HIS A 261 -0.45 -16.98 21.00
N ILE A 262 -0.46 -17.20 19.70
CA ILE A 262 -0.40 -16.12 18.69
C ILE A 262 -1.83 -15.59 18.46
N PRO A 263 -2.10 -14.31 18.76
CA PRO A 263 -3.43 -13.74 18.60
C PRO A 263 -3.82 -13.58 17.12
N ALA A 264 -5.12 -13.58 16.84
CA ALA A 264 -5.67 -13.60 15.46
C ALA A 264 -5.17 -12.45 14.59
N GLU A 265 -5.02 -11.25 15.15
CA GLU A 265 -4.58 -10.05 14.45
C GLU A 265 -3.13 -10.14 13.93
N LYS A 266 -2.28 -10.96 14.57
CA LYS A 266 -0.91 -11.24 14.11
C LYS A 266 -0.86 -12.32 13.03
N MET A 267 -1.92 -13.11 12.89
CA MET A 267 -1.99 -14.21 11.92
C MET A 267 -2.47 -13.75 10.55
N LYS A 268 -1.90 -14.35 9.49
CA LYS A 268 -2.28 -14.05 8.10
C LYS A 268 -3.77 -14.30 7.83
N MET A 269 -4.34 -15.36 8.45
CA MET A 269 -5.70 -15.80 8.23
C MET A 269 -6.68 -15.36 9.34
N GLN A 270 -6.23 -14.44 10.21
CA GLN A 270 -7.06 -13.87 11.30
C GLN A 270 -7.71 -14.94 12.21
N ARG A 271 -7.00 -16.04 12.46
CA ARG A 271 -7.39 -17.08 13.42
C ARG A 271 -6.27 -17.23 14.44
N PRO A 272 -6.56 -17.35 15.75
CA PRO A 272 -5.54 -17.56 16.76
C PRO A 272 -4.81 -18.88 16.48
N HIS A 273 -3.56 -18.96 16.87
CA HIS A 273 -2.75 -20.14 16.71
C HIS A 273 -1.94 -20.43 17.97
N VAL A 274 -1.88 -21.69 18.38
CA VAL A 274 -1.08 -22.13 19.51
C VAL A 274 0.14 -22.89 18.97
N VAL A 275 1.33 -22.56 19.45
CA VAL A 275 2.58 -23.25 19.15
C VAL A 275 3.07 -23.94 20.42
N PRO A 276 3.13 -25.28 20.44
CA PRO A 276 3.72 -26.01 21.57
C PRO A 276 5.21 -25.70 21.71
N LEU A 277 5.68 -25.61 22.95
CA LEU A 277 7.08 -25.33 23.28
C LEU A 277 7.76 -26.61 23.75
N SER A 278 8.86 -26.99 23.08
CA SER A 278 9.73 -28.08 23.49
C SER A 278 10.58 -27.71 24.70
N ASN A 279 11.18 -28.69 25.37
CA ASN A 279 12.09 -28.44 26.48
C ASN A 279 13.25 -27.57 26.05
N TRP A 280 13.88 -27.84 24.89
CA TRP A 280 14.97 -27.01 24.38
C TRP A 280 14.50 -25.58 24.04
N ALA A 281 13.30 -25.40 23.51
CA ALA A 281 12.74 -24.08 23.28
C ALA A 281 12.58 -23.27 24.58
N LEU A 282 12.19 -23.93 25.68
CA LEU A 282 12.11 -23.28 26.99
C LEU A 282 13.49 -22.86 27.51
N GLU A 283 14.50 -23.73 27.40
CA GLU A 283 15.91 -23.39 27.72
C GLU A 283 16.36 -22.12 26.98
N LEU A 284 16.13 -22.08 25.65
CA LEU A 284 16.49 -20.94 24.81
C LEU A 284 15.67 -19.67 25.15
N LEU A 285 14.40 -19.80 25.56
CA LEU A 285 13.58 -18.68 26.01
C LEU A 285 14.11 -18.09 27.32
N GLU A 286 14.58 -18.90 28.25
CA GLU A 286 15.22 -18.43 29.50
C GLU A 286 16.51 -17.64 29.19
N GLU A 287 17.33 -18.11 28.26
CA GLU A 287 18.52 -17.38 27.81
C GLU A 287 18.14 -16.05 27.13
N LEU A 288 17.14 -16.09 26.24
CA LEU A 288 16.65 -14.92 25.54
C LEU A 288 16.07 -13.87 26.50
N HIS A 289 15.36 -14.31 27.54
CA HIS A 289 14.74 -13.42 28.51
C HIS A 289 15.80 -12.58 29.27
N LYS A 290 16.99 -13.13 29.54
CA LYS A 290 18.09 -12.39 30.15
C LYS A 290 18.58 -11.23 29.26
N ILE A 291 18.36 -11.33 27.96
CA ILE A 291 18.83 -10.34 26.97
C ILE A 291 17.72 -9.34 26.61
N THR A 292 16.51 -9.82 26.39
CA THR A 292 15.41 -9.01 25.84
C THR A 292 14.17 -8.93 26.75
N GLY A 293 14.21 -9.48 27.96
CA GLY A 293 13.08 -9.50 28.89
C GLY A 293 12.58 -8.13 29.36
N SER A 294 13.40 -7.06 29.15
CA SER A 294 12.96 -5.68 29.40
C SER A 294 12.14 -5.09 28.26
N SER A 295 12.08 -5.73 27.09
CA SER A 295 11.23 -5.38 25.97
C SER A 295 9.91 -6.15 26.02
N SER A 296 8.83 -5.63 25.44
CA SER A 296 7.62 -6.42 25.21
C SER A 296 7.83 -7.50 24.14
N TYR A 297 8.74 -7.29 23.20
CA TYR A 297 9.04 -8.23 22.11
C TYR A 297 10.16 -9.21 22.49
N LEU A 298 10.02 -10.47 22.07
CA LEU A 298 11.11 -11.44 22.16
C LEU A 298 12.33 -10.99 21.35
N PHE A 299 12.07 -10.44 20.16
CA PHE A 299 13.11 -10.03 19.20
C PHE A 299 12.92 -8.55 18.85
N PRO A 300 13.38 -7.64 19.74
CA PRO A 300 13.22 -6.21 19.51
C PRO A 300 14.13 -5.69 18.40
N ASN A 301 13.79 -4.52 17.88
CA ASN A 301 14.63 -3.79 16.95
C ASN A 301 15.87 -3.24 17.68
N TYR A 302 17.05 -3.35 17.07
CA TYR A 302 18.32 -2.94 17.69
C TYR A 302 18.45 -1.43 17.97
N ARG A 303 17.65 -0.59 17.28
CA ARG A 303 17.61 0.87 17.47
C ARG A 303 16.49 1.33 18.40
N ASP A 304 15.42 0.55 18.50
CA ASP A 304 14.24 0.91 19.26
C ASP A 304 13.63 -0.37 19.85
N PHE A 305 13.94 -0.64 21.10
CA PHE A 305 13.50 -1.84 21.82
C PHE A 305 11.98 -1.93 22.01
N ASN A 306 11.25 -0.83 21.75
CA ASN A 306 9.77 -0.81 21.75
C ASN A 306 9.16 -1.25 20.42
N LYS A 307 9.98 -1.62 19.45
CA LYS A 307 9.54 -2.12 18.15
C LYS A 307 10.08 -3.54 17.89
N PRO A 308 9.36 -4.36 17.14
CA PRO A 308 9.85 -5.66 16.74
C PRO A 308 11.02 -5.53 15.77
N MET A 309 11.88 -6.55 15.65
CA MET A 309 12.94 -6.60 14.64
C MET A 309 12.38 -6.39 13.22
N SER A 310 13.22 -5.93 12.29
CA SER A 310 12.80 -5.61 10.93
C SER A 310 12.29 -6.85 10.17
N GLU A 311 11.44 -6.64 9.18
CA GLU A 311 10.91 -7.73 8.32
C GLU A 311 12.01 -8.55 7.65
N ASN A 312 13.10 -7.91 7.32
CA ASN A 312 14.19 -8.52 6.56
C ASN A 312 15.34 -9.01 7.45
N ALA A 313 15.25 -8.91 8.78
CA ALA A 313 16.36 -9.22 9.67
C ALA A 313 16.92 -10.63 9.45
N LEU A 314 16.07 -11.65 9.48
CA LEU A 314 16.47 -13.05 9.25
C LEU A 314 16.97 -13.29 7.81
N SER A 315 16.38 -12.64 6.82
CA SER A 315 16.85 -12.73 5.42
C SER A 315 18.23 -12.11 5.25
N TYR A 316 18.54 -11.01 5.95
CA TYR A 316 19.88 -10.42 5.97
C TYR A 316 20.89 -11.33 6.66
N VAL A 317 20.51 -12.01 7.76
CA VAL A 317 21.35 -13.00 8.41
C VAL A 317 21.70 -14.12 7.44
N MET A 318 20.72 -14.73 6.79
CA MET A 318 20.94 -15.78 5.80
C MET A 318 21.82 -15.32 4.63
N ALA A 319 21.58 -14.11 4.12
CA ALA A 319 22.41 -13.55 3.04
C ALA A 319 23.88 -13.36 3.45
N ARG A 320 24.12 -12.90 4.69
CA ARG A 320 25.49 -12.73 5.25
C ARG A 320 26.20 -14.08 5.48
N MET A 321 25.44 -15.11 5.81
CA MET A 321 25.94 -16.48 5.94
C MET A 321 26.20 -17.18 4.60
N GLY A 322 25.96 -16.49 3.45
CA GLY A 322 26.19 -17.04 2.11
C GLY A 322 24.97 -17.71 1.47
N TYR A 323 23.82 -17.73 2.12
CA TYR A 323 22.60 -18.40 1.62
C TYR A 323 21.73 -17.53 0.68
N LYS A 324 22.22 -16.36 0.24
CA LYS A 324 21.48 -15.51 -0.70
C LYS A 324 21.19 -16.25 -2.01
N GLY A 325 19.92 -16.39 -2.34
CA GLY A 325 19.47 -17.15 -3.54
C GLY A 325 19.47 -18.66 -3.38
N GLN A 326 19.95 -19.20 -2.25
CA GLN A 326 19.98 -20.64 -1.95
C GLN A 326 18.89 -21.05 -0.97
N ALA A 327 18.64 -20.22 0.07
CA ALA A 327 17.60 -20.50 1.04
C ALA A 327 17.04 -19.18 1.60
N VAL A 328 15.83 -19.24 2.13
CA VAL A 328 15.13 -18.12 2.78
C VAL A 328 14.54 -18.58 4.12
N PRO A 329 14.31 -17.67 5.10
CA PRO A 329 13.74 -18.05 6.41
C PRO A 329 12.40 -18.80 6.30
N HIS A 330 11.61 -18.49 5.28
CA HIS A 330 10.34 -19.19 5.02
C HIS A 330 10.56 -20.66 4.60
N GLY A 331 11.71 -20.99 4.01
CA GLY A 331 12.08 -22.35 3.56
C GLY A 331 12.17 -23.36 4.69
N PHE A 332 12.42 -22.93 5.95
CA PHE A 332 12.43 -23.82 7.11
C PHE A 332 11.07 -24.49 7.37
N ARG A 333 9.98 -23.92 6.87
CA ARG A 333 8.67 -24.55 6.95
C ARG A 333 8.57 -25.75 6.03
N SER A 334 9.10 -25.65 4.80
CA SER A 334 9.18 -26.77 3.86
C SER A 334 10.11 -27.85 4.40
N LEU A 335 11.28 -27.46 4.92
CA LEU A 335 12.22 -28.38 5.55
C LEU A 335 11.57 -29.16 6.71
N ALA A 336 10.86 -28.47 7.61
CA ALA A 336 10.16 -29.14 8.71
C ALA A 336 9.06 -30.08 8.21
N THR A 337 8.32 -29.66 7.17
CA THR A 337 7.30 -30.50 6.55
C THR A 337 7.90 -31.78 5.98
N ASP A 338 9.01 -31.69 5.25
CA ASP A 338 9.68 -32.83 4.64
C ASP A 338 10.18 -33.80 5.75
N ILE A 339 10.90 -33.30 6.75
CA ILE A 339 11.44 -34.09 7.86
C ILE A 339 10.32 -34.80 8.64
N LEU A 340 9.27 -34.08 8.98
CA LEU A 340 8.16 -34.63 9.79
C LEU A 340 7.36 -35.67 9.01
N ASN A 341 7.18 -35.52 7.69
CA ASN A 341 6.55 -36.53 6.85
C ASN A 341 7.46 -37.79 6.68
N GLU A 342 8.78 -37.60 6.52
CA GLU A 342 9.74 -38.70 6.45
C GLU A 342 9.81 -39.54 7.74
N HIS A 343 9.39 -38.95 8.88
CA HIS A 343 9.35 -39.63 10.19
C HIS A 343 7.92 -39.98 10.65
N ASP A 344 7.03 -40.17 9.69
CA ASP A 344 5.66 -40.73 9.85
C ASP A 344 4.72 -39.92 10.78
N PHE A 345 4.99 -38.61 10.99
CA PHE A 345 4.04 -37.76 11.66
C PHE A 345 2.81 -37.53 10.80
N LYS A 346 1.62 -37.57 11.41
CA LYS A 346 0.35 -37.40 10.68
C LYS A 346 0.29 -36.04 9.99
N THR A 347 0.01 -36.05 8.69
CA THR A 347 -0.09 -34.82 7.86
C THR A 347 -1.02 -33.76 8.47
N ASP A 348 -2.17 -34.17 9.03
CA ASP A 348 -3.12 -33.24 9.67
C ASP A 348 -2.50 -32.51 10.88
N VAL A 349 -1.60 -33.16 11.64
CA VAL A 349 -0.88 -32.57 12.78
C VAL A 349 0.14 -31.56 12.29
N ILE A 350 0.88 -31.90 11.22
CA ILE A 350 1.86 -31.01 10.56
C ILE A 350 1.16 -29.78 9.98
N GLU A 351 0.10 -29.96 9.21
CA GLU A 351 -0.68 -28.88 8.59
C GLU A 351 -1.28 -27.92 9.64
N ARG A 352 -1.74 -28.49 10.77
CA ARG A 352 -2.24 -27.69 11.89
C ARG A 352 -1.14 -26.87 12.55
N GLN A 353 0.06 -27.44 12.73
CA GLN A 353 1.23 -26.72 13.25
C GLN A 353 1.66 -25.60 12.30
N LEU A 354 1.59 -25.80 11.01
CA LEU A 354 1.85 -24.80 9.98
C LEU A 354 0.78 -23.71 9.90
N ALA A 355 -0.32 -23.82 10.65
CA ALA A 355 -1.50 -22.94 10.53
C ALA A 355 -1.97 -22.81 9.06
N HIS A 356 -1.95 -23.94 8.32
CA HIS A 356 -2.55 -24.03 7.00
C HIS A 356 -4.06 -24.19 7.14
N ILE A 357 -4.79 -23.59 6.20
CA ILE A 357 -6.24 -23.77 6.12
C ILE A 357 -6.50 -24.91 5.14
N GLU A 358 -7.34 -25.87 5.57
CA GLU A 358 -7.87 -26.89 4.69
C GLU A 358 -8.54 -26.22 3.47
N SER A 359 -8.03 -26.53 2.29
CA SER A 359 -8.51 -25.99 1.00
C SER A 359 -9.88 -26.55 0.61
N ASN A 360 -10.20 -27.74 1.08
CA ASN A 360 -11.50 -28.38 0.87
C ASN A 360 -12.51 -27.78 1.88
N LYS A 361 -13.45 -26.98 1.39
CA LYS A 361 -14.47 -26.28 2.21
C LYS A 361 -15.33 -27.26 3.03
N ILE A 362 -15.59 -28.46 2.49
CA ILE A 362 -16.39 -29.49 3.20
C ILE A 362 -15.57 -30.03 4.34
N ARG A 363 -14.32 -30.44 4.11
CA ARG A 363 -13.42 -30.93 5.15
C ARG A 363 -13.12 -29.87 6.20
N ALA A 364 -12.93 -28.61 5.81
CA ALA A 364 -12.71 -27.47 6.72
C ALA A 364 -13.87 -27.23 7.70
N ALA A 365 -15.12 -27.52 7.30
CA ALA A 365 -16.28 -27.37 8.18
C ALA A 365 -16.30 -28.38 9.34
N TYR A 366 -15.71 -29.57 9.13
CA TYR A 366 -15.67 -30.67 10.11
C TYR A 366 -14.33 -30.78 10.81
N HIS A 367 -13.25 -30.17 10.31
CA HIS A 367 -11.89 -30.32 10.80
C HIS A 367 -11.54 -29.21 11.83
N ARG A 368 -12.12 -29.34 13.04
CA ARG A 368 -11.90 -28.38 14.14
C ARG A 368 -10.86 -28.84 15.15
N ALA A 369 -10.27 -30.01 14.97
CA ALA A 369 -9.32 -30.58 15.89
C ALA A 369 -8.02 -29.75 15.96
N GLU A 370 -7.56 -29.46 17.16
CA GLU A 370 -6.33 -28.71 17.40
C GLU A 370 -5.10 -29.64 17.45
N TYR A 371 -5.29 -30.94 17.65
CA TYR A 371 -4.23 -31.98 17.78
C TYR A 371 -3.15 -31.59 18.78
N LEU A 372 -3.49 -30.86 19.86
CA LEU A 372 -2.52 -30.19 20.71
C LEU A 372 -1.54 -31.18 21.35
N SER A 373 -2.01 -32.31 21.88
CA SER A 373 -1.14 -33.36 22.48
C SER A 373 -0.14 -33.91 21.45
N GLN A 374 -0.62 -34.32 20.26
CA GLN A 374 0.24 -34.84 19.20
C GLN A 374 1.22 -33.78 18.68
N ARG A 375 0.81 -32.51 18.68
CA ARG A 375 1.70 -31.40 18.32
C ARG A 375 2.77 -31.16 19.39
N HIS A 376 2.48 -31.31 20.66
CA HIS A 376 3.51 -31.28 21.72
C HIS A 376 4.55 -32.38 21.51
N GLU A 377 4.13 -33.61 21.26
CA GLU A 377 5.03 -34.73 20.99
C GLU A 377 5.88 -34.48 19.74
N MET A 378 5.25 -34.03 18.66
CA MET A 378 5.92 -33.72 17.38
C MET A 378 6.93 -32.59 17.53
N MET A 379 6.58 -31.51 18.25
CA MET A 379 7.48 -30.35 18.45
C MET A 379 8.65 -30.69 19.37
N GLU A 380 8.44 -31.52 20.38
CA GLU A 380 9.53 -32.05 21.23
C GLU A 380 10.51 -32.86 20.39
N TRP A 381 9.99 -33.86 19.65
CA TRP A 381 10.81 -34.71 18.79
C TRP A 381 11.58 -33.89 17.75
N TYR A 382 10.91 -32.97 17.05
CA TYR A 382 11.53 -32.16 16.01
C TYR A 382 12.61 -31.25 16.56
N SER A 383 12.37 -30.65 17.70
CA SER A 383 13.31 -29.80 18.39
C SER A 383 14.60 -30.54 18.79
N ASP A 384 14.45 -31.75 19.37
CA ASP A 384 15.58 -32.60 19.75
C ASP A 384 16.36 -33.09 18.53
N TRP A 385 15.63 -33.46 17.46
CA TRP A 385 16.23 -33.86 16.19
C TRP A 385 17.09 -32.73 15.58
N ILE A 386 16.58 -31.51 15.57
CA ILE A 386 17.32 -30.32 15.11
C ILE A 386 18.54 -30.05 16.03
N ARG A 387 18.39 -30.17 17.35
CA ARG A 387 19.47 -29.98 18.33
C ARG A 387 20.67 -30.88 18.03
N GLY A 388 20.45 -32.05 17.51
CA GLY A 388 21.49 -33.01 17.12
C GLY A 388 22.46 -32.52 16.03
N PHE A 389 22.08 -31.48 15.24
CA PHE A 389 22.97 -30.88 14.24
C PHE A 389 23.87 -29.75 14.79
N ILE A 390 23.63 -29.34 16.04
CA ILE A 390 24.48 -28.32 16.71
C ILE A 390 25.58 -29.05 17.41
N LYS A 391 26.80 -28.96 16.86
CA LYS A 391 28.01 -29.45 17.54
C LYS A 391 28.32 -28.55 18.71
N ASN A 392 28.43 -29.11 19.89
CA ASN A 392 28.98 -28.44 21.08
C ASN A 392 30.41 -28.00 20.83
#